data_32d2286daff74ee8074ead2ddf1810af
#
_entry.id   32d2286daff74ee8074ead2ddf1810af
#
_cell.length_a   1.000
_cell.length_b   1.000
_cell.length_c   1.000
_cell.angle_alpha   90.00
_cell.angle_beta   90.00
_cell.angle_gamma   90.00
#
_symmetry.space_group_name_H-M   'P 1'
#
loop_
_entity.id
_entity.type
_entity.pdbx_description
1 polymer ?
#
loop_
_entity_poly.entity_id
_entity_poly.type
_entity_poly.pdbx_seq_one_letter_code
_entity_poly.pdbx_strand_id
1 'polypeptide(L)'
;MTPTTENTAPTTAGTGSPEGAGSPEGAVLPTKRRRDRAAREREILEAAERIFGERGYQGTSMDEVAAEVGVSKPLIYQYYGSKDGLFLACLSRLRAHLLDTVSAAVIAAHDPESALYAGFLAWFQFLDDHPQAWSVLVDENMLSTGPAAQATDEVRAAFIELIATMVRMNLPPDRAVDEAEVMIVAQSISGATERLAIWRSRTRTPPTPERVAQTLKDLLWQGLQTLSTT
;
A
#
# COMPACT_ATOMS: atom_id res chain seq x y z
N MET A 1 25.60 32.32 70.72
CA MET A 1 24.46 33.14 71.21
C MET A 1 23.21 32.62 70.62
N THR A 2 22.56 31.83 71.39
CA THR A 2 21.09 31.47 71.34
C THR A 2 20.27 32.68 71.77
N PRO A 3 18.95 32.78 71.62
CA PRO A 3 17.96 31.72 71.91
C PRO A 3 16.81 31.63 70.83
N THR A 4 16.12 30.46 70.67
CA THR A 4 14.94 30.00 71.43
C THR A 4 13.64 30.73 71.02
N THR A 5 12.61 30.08 70.55
CA THR A 5 11.45 29.40 71.18
C THR A 5 10.51 28.90 70.10
N GLU A 6 10.15 27.61 70.07
CA GLU A 6 8.92 26.98 70.63
C GLU A 6 7.61 27.64 70.20
N ASN A 7 6.68 26.89 69.48
CA ASN A 7 5.56 26.22 70.15
C ASN A 7 4.60 25.52 69.19
N THR A 8 4.33 24.27 69.47
CA THR A 8 3.05 23.55 69.55
C THR A 8 2.20 23.29 68.31
N ALA A 9 2.05 21.99 68.04
CA ALA A 9 0.90 21.37 67.37
C ALA A 9 -0.39 21.44 68.25
N PRO A 10 -1.58 21.15 67.68
CA PRO A 10 -2.00 19.77 67.57
C PRO A 10 -2.89 19.43 66.34
N THR A 11 -2.80 18.19 65.94
CA THR A 11 -3.80 17.18 65.58
C THR A 11 -5.19 17.62 65.16
N THR A 12 -5.59 17.22 63.91
CA THR A 12 -6.82 16.41 63.73
C THR A 12 -6.78 15.58 62.46
N ALA A 13 -7.23 14.35 62.63
CA ALA A 13 -7.42 13.32 61.58
C ALA A 13 -8.55 13.66 60.61
N GLY A 14 -8.42 13.26 59.36
CA GLY A 14 -9.45 13.31 58.36
C GLY A 14 -9.17 12.33 57.25
N THR A 15 -9.69 11.18 57.44
CA THR A 15 -10.01 10.11 56.51
C THR A 15 -10.08 10.45 55.01
N GLY A 16 -9.46 9.60 54.19
CA GLY A 16 -10.18 8.91 53.15
C GLY A 16 -10.11 9.40 51.75
N SER A 17 -9.69 8.61 50.94
CA SER A 17 -10.17 7.99 49.71
C SER A 17 -9.17 8.05 48.59
N PRO A 18 -8.90 6.92 47.94
CA PRO A 18 -8.09 6.87 46.76
C PRO A 18 -9.00 7.01 45.52
N GLU A 19 -8.92 8.07 44.81
CA GLU A 19 -9.49 8.16 43.47
C GLU A 19 -8.48 8.78 42.51
N GLY A 20 -7.90 7.90 41.73
CA GLY A 20 -7.08 8.23 40.58
C GLY A 20 -7.22 7.16 39.52
N ALA A 21 -8.48 6.89 39.12
CA ALA A 21 -8.71 6.14 37.90
C ALA A 21 -8.29 7.04 36.72
N GLY A 22 -7.14 6.77 36.13
CA GLY A 22 -6.73 7.37 34.87
C GLY A 22 -7.75 7.05 33.78
N SER A 23 -8.44 8.08 33.31
CA SER A 23 -9.28 8.00 32.13
C SER A 23 -8.42 7.62 30.92
N PRO A 24 -8.88 6.70 30.06
CA PRO A 24 -8.18 6.40 28.83
C PRO A 24 -8.13 7.65 27.97
N GLU A 25 -6.94 7.98 27.46
CA GLU A 25 -6.69 9.04 26.49
C GLU A 25 -7.75 9.00 25.39
N GLY A 26 -8.62 9.99 25.38
CA GLY A 26 -9.69 10.12 24.43
C GLY A 26 -9.12 10.29 23.02
N ALA A 27 -9.42 9.38 22.14
CA ALA A 27 -9.19 9.52 20.71
C ALA A 27 -9.80 10.85 20.24
N VAL A 28 -8.96 11.81 19.92
CA VAL A 28 -9.39 13.14 19.47
C VAL A 28 -10.06 12.96 18.11
N LEU A 29 -11.38 12.99 18.08
CA LEU A 29 -12.15 12.96 16.84
C LEU A 29 -11.73 14.16 15.96
N PRO A 30 -11.47 13.96 14.66
CA PRO A 30 -11.08 15.04 13.77
C PRO A 30 -12.17 16.11 13.70
N THR A 31 -11.77 17.39 13.75
CA THR A 31 -12.70 18.51 13.62
C THR A 31 -13.43 18.47 12.27
N LYS A 32 -14.64 19.04 12.17
CA LYS A 32 -15.44 19.10 10.93
C LYS A 32 -14.58 19.56 9.73
N ARG A 33 -13.83 20.64 9.90
CA ARG A 33 -12.93 21.19 8.86
C ARG A 33 -11.86 20.19 8.38
N ARG A 34 -11.34 19.35 9.27
CA ARG A 34 -10.34 18.33 8.93
C ARG A 34 -10.98 17.14 8.18
N ARG A 35 -12.22 16.78 8.54
CA ARG A 35 -12.99 15.77 7.79
C ARG A 35 -13.34 16.25 6.39
N ASP A 36 -13.78 17.50 6.26
CA ASP A 36 -14.12 18.12 4.96
C ASP A 36 -12.89 18.20 4.05
N ARG A 37 -11.71 18.47 4.63
CA ARG A 37 -10.43 18.47 3.90
C ARG A 37 -10.07 17.07 3.40
N ALA A 38 -10.10 16.05 4.27
CA ALA A 38 -9.76 14.68 3.90
C ALA A 38 -10.75 14.09 2.87
N ALA A 39 -12.03 14.44 2.96
CA ALA A 39 -13.01 14.07 1.96
C ALA A 39 -12.68 14.69 0.59
N ARG A 40 -12.32 15.98 0.58
CA ARG A 40 -11.95 16.70 -0.63
C ARG A 40 -10.67 16.14 -1.27
N GLU A 41 -9.65 15.83 -0.47
CA GLU A 41 -8.43 15.20 -0.96
C GLU A 41 -8.73 13.86 -1.65
N ARG A 42 -9.61 13.05 -1.07
CA ARG A 42 -10.04 11.77 -1.64
C ARG A 42 -10.76 11.97 -2.97
N GLU A 43 -11.73 12.89 -3.04
CA GLU A 43 -12.47 13.21 -4.27
C GLU A 43 -11.52 13.63 -5.42
N ILE A 44 -10.53 14.47 -5.09
CA ILE A 44 -9.52 14.91 -6.08
C ILE A 44 -8.69 13.72 -6.57
N LEU A 45 -8.21 12.85 -5.67
CA LEU A 45 -7.41 11.70 -6.05
C LEU A 45 -8.21 10.69 -6.89
N GLU A 46 -9.46 10.42 -6.54
CA GLU A 46 -10.34 9.52 -7.29
C GLU A 46 -10.59 10.02 -8.73
N ALA A 47 -10.86 11.31 -8.89
CA ALA A 47 -11.00 11.90 -10.20
C ALA A 47 -9.69 11.90 -11.00
N ALA A 48 -8.58 12.23 -10.33
CA ALA A 48 -7.25 12.24 -10.95
C ALA A 48 -6.82 10.83 -11.40
N GLU A 49 -7.00 9.81 -10.57
CA GLU A 49 -6.70 8.40 -10.90
C GLU A 49 -7.44 7.97 -12.16
N ARG A 50 -8.74 8.30 -12.26
CA ARG A 50 -9.55 7.98 -13.42
C ARG A 50 -9.04 8.70 -14.68
N ILE A 51 -8.81 10.00 -14.60
CA ILE A 51 -8.37 10.81 -15.76
C ILE A 51 -6.96 10.41 -16.21
N PHE A 52 -6.04 10.19 -15.27
CA PHE A 52 -4.70 9.67 -15.58
C PHE A 52 -4.77 8.28 -16.25
N GLY A 53 -5.65 7.41 -15.76
CA GLY A 53 -5.85 6.08 -16.31
C GLY A 53 -6.41 6.09 -17.74
N GLU A 54 -7.35 6.97 -18.03
CA GLU A 54 -8.00 7.09 -19.35
C GLU A 54 -7.12 7.77 -20.40
N ARG A 55 -6.39 8.82 -20.01
CA ARG A 55 -5.68 9.72 -20.93
C ARG A 55 -4.16 9.66 -20.84
N GLY A 56 -3.67 8.91 -19.88
CA GLY A 56 -2.25 8.88 -19.55
C GLY A 56 -1.78 10.15 -18.84
N TYR A 57 -0.56 10.10 -18.32
CA TYR A 57 0.05 11.25 -17.65
C TYR A 57 0.12 12.48 -18.59
N GLN A 58 0.63 12.32 -19.81
CA GLN A 58 0.81 13.44 -20.75
C GLN A 58 -0.52 14.05 -21.19
N GLY A 59 -1.54 13.24 -21.43
CA GLY A 59 -2.85 13.67 -21.91
C GLY A 59 -3.74 14.32 -20.85
N THR A 60 -3.40 14.22 -19.57
CA THR A 60 -4.17 14.79 -18.46
C THR A 60 -3.83 16.26 -18.23
N SER A 61 -4.83 17.14 -18.04
CA SER A 61 -4.63 18.51 -17.60
C SER A 61 -5.19 18.75 -16.19
N MET A 62 -4.57 19.69 -15.46
CA MET A 62 -5.03 20.10 -14.13
C MET A 62 -6.40 20.81 -14.18
N ASP A 63 -6.75 21.39 -15.33
CA ASP A 63 -8.05 22.05 -15.54
C ASP A 63 -9.16 21.00 -15.63
N GLU A 64 -8.91 19.86 -16.30
CA GLU A 64 -9.84 18.75 -16.37
C GLU A 64 -10.12 18.12 -15.01
N VAL A 65 -9.07 17.88 -14.23
CA VAL A 65 -9.23 17.37 -12.86
C VAL A 65 -10.02 18.33 -12.00
N ALA A 66 -9.74 19.65 -12.11
CA ALA A 66 -10.47 20.68 -11.37
C ALA A 66 -11.96 20.72 -11.75
N ALA A 67 -12.25 20.66 -13.04
CA ALA A 67 -13.62 20.67 -13.57
C ALA A 67 -14.40 19.42 -13.12
N GLU A 68 -13.77 18.24 -13.14
CA GLU A 68 -14.39 16.99 -12.75
C GLU A 68 -14.83 16.97 -11.28
N VAL A 69 -14.00 17.49 -10.39
CA VAL A 69 -14.29 17.57 -8.93
C VAL A 69 -15.15 18.78 -8.58
N GLY A 70 -15.29 19.76 -9.50
CA GLY A 70 -15.98 21.02 -9.23
C GLY A 70 -15.21 21.94 -8.28
N VAL A 71 -13.88 21.94 -8.36
CA VAL A 71 -13.00 22.79 -7.55
C VAL A 71 -12.20 23.74 -8.43
N SER A 72 -11.58 24.75 -7.83
CA SER A 72 -10.67 25.61 -8.56
C SER A 72 -9.30 24.95 -8.77
N LYS A 73 -8.68 25.17 -9.94
CA LYS A 73 -7.31 24.70 -10.24
C LYS A 73 -6.28 25.14 -9.18
N PRO A 74 -6.28 26.40 -8.67
CA PRO A 74 -5.39 26.80 -7.58
C PRO A 74 -5.55 25.94 -6.32
N LEU A 75 -6.75 25.45 -6.03
CA LEU A 75 -6.96 24.57 -4.88
C LEU A 75 -6.21 23.26 -5.04
N ILE A 76 -6.23 22.64 -6.22
CA ILE A 76 -5.48 21.39 -6.47
C ILE A 76 -3.98 21.65 -6.32
N TYR A 77 -3.46 22.77 -6.87
CA TYR A 77 -2.05 23.12 -6.68
C TYR A 77 -1.69 23.38 -5.20
N GLN A 78 -2.61 23.90 -4.41
CA GLN A 78 -2.41 24.07 -2.96
C GLN A 78 -2.27 22.73 -2.22
N TYR A 79 -2.94 21.68 -2.70
CA TYR A 79 -2.86 20.33 -2.09
C TYR A 79 -1.62 19.56 -2.56
N TYR A 80 -1.31 19.62 -3.84
CA TYR A 80 -0.35 18.72 -4.47
C TYR A 80 0.87 19.40 -5.09
N GLY A 81 0.90 20.73 -5.14
CA GLY A 81 2.01 21.53 -5.64
C GLY A 81 2.16 21.54 -7.16
N SER A 82 2.04 20.39 -7.80
CA SER A 82 2.22 20.22 -9.25
C SER A 82 1.37 19.07 -9.80
N LYS A 83 1.37 18.92 -11.13
CA LYS A 83 0.80 17.72 -11.79
C LYS A 83 1.55 16.46 -11.38
N ASP A 84 2.88 16.54 -11.27
CA ASP A 84 3.71 15.45 -10.77
C ASP A 84 3.33 15.08 -9.33
N GLY A 85 3.16 16.07 -8.45
CA GLY A 85 2.75 15.84 -7.07
C GLY A 85 1.38 15.18 -6.95
N LEU A 86 0.41 15.58 -7.80
CA LEU A 86 -0.89 14.92 -7.86
C LEU A 86 -0.77 13.48 -8.36
N PHE A 87 0.01 13.26 -9.42
CA PHE A 87 0.24 11.92 -9.97
C PHE A 87 0.93 11.00 -8.95
N LEU A 88 1.97 11.48 -8.27
CA LEU A 88 2.65 10.75 -7.20
C LEU A 88 1.72 10.39 -6.04
N ALA A 89 0.79 11.28 -5.68
CA ALA A 89 -0.21 11.01 -4.66
C ALA A 89 -1.19 9.90 -5.10
N CYS A 90 -1.63 9.92 -6.36
CA CYS A 90 -2.44 8.84 -6.95
C CYS A 90 -1.68 7.51 -6.93
N LEU A 91 -0.44 7.51 -7.40
CA LEU A 91 0.42 6.33 -7.41
C LEU A 91 0.61 5.74 -6.01
N SER A 92 0.90 6.58 -5.02
CA SER A 92 1.06 6.15 -3.62
C SER A 92 -0.21 5.54 -3.04
N ARG A 93 -1.38 6.10 -3.36
CA ARG A 93 -2.67 5.59 -2.90
C ARG A 93 -3.00 4.23 -3.54
N LEU A 94 -2.86 4.13 -4.86
CA LEU A 94 -3.07 2.87 -5.59
C LEU A 94 -2.13 1.77 -5.10
N ARG A 95 -0.86 2.11 -4.91
CA ARG A 95 0.15 1.21 -4.32
C ARG A 95 -0.28 0.69 -2.95
N ALA A 96 -0.65 1.58 -2.03
CA ALA A 96 -1.05 1.19 -0.68
C ALA A 96 -2.24 0.23 -0.74
N HIS A 97 -3.26 0.56 -1.53
CA HIS A 97 -4.45 -0.27 -1.71
C HIS A 97 -4.13 -1.65 -2.30
N LEU A 98 -3.27 -1.70 -3.33
CA LEU A 98 -2.85 -2.96 -3.93
C LEU A 98 -2.05 -3.83 -2.95
N LEU A 99 -1.07 -3.24 -2.23
CA LEU A 99 -0.28 -3.94 -1.22
C LEU A 99 -1.14 -4.48 -0.08
N ASP A 100 -2.09 -3.67 0.42
CA ASP A 100 -3.02 -4.08 1.47
C ASP A 100 -3.91 -5.23 0.99
N THR A 101 -4.44 -5.15 -0.25
CA THR A 101 -5.28 -6.19 -0.85
C THR A 101 -4.52 -7.52 -1.00
N VAL A 102 -3.33 -7.48 -1.58
CA VAL A 102 -2.50 -8.68 -1.76
C VAL A 102 -2.05 -9.25 -0.42
N SER A 103 -1.57 -8.40 0.49
CA SER A 103 -1.11 -8.85 1.82
C SER A 103 -2.25 -9.49 2.63
N ALA A 104 -3.45 -8.89 2.61
CA ALA A 104 -4.61 -9.45 3.30
C ALA A 104 -5.00 -10.83 2.75
N ALA A 105 -4.97 -11.00 1.42
CA ALA A 105 -5.27 -12.27 0.79
C ALA A 105 -4.26 -13.36 1.17
N VAL A 106 -2.96 -13.01 1.20
CA VAL A 106 -1.89 -13.94 1.59
C VAL A 106 -1.96 -14.31 3.06
N ILE A 107 -2.19 -13.33 3.95
CA ILE A 107 -2.28 -13.58 5.40
C ILE A 107 -3.51 -14.45 5.74
N ALA A 108 -4.60 -14.34 5.00
CA ALA A 108 -5.80 -15.15 5.20
C ALA A 108 -5.66 -16.60 4.73
N ALA A 109 -4.62 -16.93 3.97
CA ALA A 109 -4.37 -18.28 3.48
C ALA A 109 -3.86 -19.20 4.60
N HIS A 110 -4.13 -20.50 4.48
CA HIS A 110 -3.85 -21.47 5.53
C HIS A 110 -2.51 -22.20 5.36
N ASP A 111 -1.94 -22.15 4.17
CA ASP A 111 -0.69 -22.82 3.80
C ASP A 111 0.04 -22.04 2.69
N PRO A 112 1.35 -22.30 2.45
CA PRO A 112 2.14 -21.56 1.48
C PRO A 112 1.64 -21.65 0.03
N GLU A 113 1.08 -22.79 -0.36
CA GLU A 113 0.56 -22.99 -1.72
C GLU A 113 -0.69 -22.13 -1.94
N SER A 114 -1.62 -22.17 -1.00
CA SER A 114 -2.83 -21.34 -1.04
C SER A 114 -2.50 -19.84 -0.91
N ALA A 115 -1.46 -19.46 -0.16
CA ALA A 115 -0.98 -18.09 -0.06
C ALA A 115 -0.46 -17.55 -1.40
N LEU A 116 0.32 -18.36 -2.11
CA LEU A 116 0.83 -18.02 -3.44
C LEU A 116 -0.31 -17.81 -4.43
N TYR A 117 -1.29 -18.70 -4.46
CA TYR A 117 -2.49 -18.56 -5.28
C TYR A 117 -3.29 -17.32 -4.93
N ALA A 118 -3.57 -17.11 -3.63
CA ALA A 118 -4.34 -15.97 -3.15
C ALA A 118 -3.69 -14.64 -3.49
N GLY A 119 -2.36 -14.54 -3.37
CA GLY A 119 -1.60 -13.37 -3.75
C GLY A 119 -1.73 -13.05 -5.25
N PHE A 120 -1.56 -14.05 -6.13
CA PHE A 120 -1.74 -13.87 -7.57
C PHE A 120 -3.19 -13.52 -7.92
N LEU A 121 -4.15 -14.19 -7.32
CA LEU A 121 -5.56 -13.91 -7.56
C LEU A 121 -5.91 -12.47 -7.19
N ALA A 122 -5.52 -12.04 -5.98
CA ALA A 122 -5.75 -10.67 -5.50
C ALA A 122 -5.10 -9.62 -6.41
N TRP A 123 -3.89 -9.87 -6.89
CA TRP A 123 -3.21 -9.01 -7.85
C TRP A 123 -4.00 -8.84 -9.14
N PHE A 124 -4.38 -9.94 -9.80
CA PHE A 124 -5.08 -9.87 -11.09
C PHE A 124 -6.51 -9.35 -10.95
N GLN A 125 -7.22 -9.67 -9.87
CA GLN A 125 -8.54 -9.11 -9.57
C GLN A 125 -8.46 -7.61 -9.34
N PHE A 126 -7.48 -7.14 -8.55
CA PHE A 126 -7.27 -5.71 -8.32
C PHE A 126 -7.11 -4.94 -9.64
N LEU A 127 -6.35 -5.48 -10.59
CA LEU A 127 -6.15 -4.83 -11.88
C LEU A 127 -7.43 -4.83 -12.74
N ASP A 128 -8.29 -5.84 -12.63
CA ASP A 128 -9.57 -5.89 -13.31
C ASP A 128 -10.59 -4.91 -12.70
N ASP A 129 -10.60 -4.80 -11.37
CA ASP A 129 -11.48 -3.88 -10.63
C ASP A 129 -11.03 -2.42 -10.75
N HIS A 130 -9.75 -2.20 -11.04
CA HIS A 130 -9.13 -0.86 -11.16
C HIS A 130 -8.42 -0.70 -12.51
N PRO A 131 -9.13 -0.73 -13.65
CA PRO A 131 -8.50 -0.67 -14.98
C PRO A 131 -7.67 0.60 -15.19
N GLN A 132 -7.97 1.68 -14.46
CA GLN A 132 -7.19 2.91 -14.49
C GLN A 132 -5.84 2.76 -13.77
N ALA A 133 -5.77 1.90 -12.75
CA ALA A 133 -4.53 1.63 -12.00
C ALA A 133 -3.45 1.01 -12.90
N TRP A 134 -3.86 0.24 -13.91
CA TRP A 134 -2.98 -0.42 -14.86
C TRP A 134 -2.00 0.55 -15.53
N SER A 135 -2.52 1.60 -16.17
CA SER A 135 -1.69 2.57 -16.89
C SER A 135 -0.77 3.37 -15.96
N VAL A 136 -1.18 3.52 -14.69
CA VAL A 136 -0.41 4.26 -13.67
C VAL A 136 0.67 3.38 -13.04
N LEU A 137 0.39 2.08 -12.82
CA LEU A 137 1.29 1.17 -12.10
C LEU A 137 2.24 0.37 -13.00
N VAL A 138 1.88 0.12 -14.26
CA VAL A 138 2.54 -0.91 -15.08
C VAL A 138 2.97 -0.42 -16.47
N ASP A 139 2.48 0.72 -16.97
CA ASP A 139 2.87 1.19 -18.29
C ASP A 139 4.27 1.84 -18.27
N GLU A 140 5.29 1.03 -18.57
CA GLU A 140 6.69 1.46 -18.67
C GLU A 140 6.92 2.62 -19.65
N ASN A 141 6.03 2.81 -20.63
CA ASN A 141 6.18 3.86 -21.63
C ASN A 141 5.76 5.25 -21.14
N MET A 142 5.05 5.33 -20.01
CA MET A 142 4.56 6.60 -19.48
C MET A 142 5.63 7.43 -18.78
N LEU A 143 6.66 6.79 -18.22
CA LEU A 143 7.58 7.42 -17.27
C LEU A 143 9.02 6.92 -17.49
N SER A 144 9.66 7.40 -18.54
CA SER A 144 11.06 7.03 -18.78
C SER A 144 12.08 7.79 -17.93
N THR A 145 11.68 8.90 -17.30
CA THR A 145 12.57 9.74 -16.46
C THR A 145 11.77 10.62 -15.48
N GLY A 146 12.41 11.02 -14.38
CA GLY A 146 11.85 11.97 -13.42
C GLY A 146 11.24 11.35 -12.16
N PRO A 147 10.62 12.17 -11.27
CA PRO A 147 10.11 11.71 -9.98
C PRO A 147 9.06 10.59 -10.07
N ALA A 148 8.30 10.56 -11.15
CA ALA A 148 7.28 9.55 -11.34
C ALA A 148 7.86 8.18 -11.74
N ALA A 149 8.97 8.15 -12.52
CA ALA A 149 9.72 6.92 -12.79
C ALA A 149 10.30 6.34 -11.49
N GLN A 150 10.92 7.17 -10.67
CA GLN A 150 11.45 6.77 -9.37
C GLN A 150 10.34 6.19 -8.46
N ALA A 151 9.17 6.82 -8.40
CA ALA A 151 8.05 6.33 -7.60
C ALA A 151 7.54 4.96 -8.10
N THR A 152 7.55 4.71 -9.41
CA THR A 152 7.20 3.40 -9.98
C THR A 152 8.21 2.33 -9.59
N ASP A 153 9.51 2.64 -9.61
CA ASP A 153 10.56 1.73 -9.16
C ASP A 153 10.44 1.42 -7.66
N GLU A 154 10.08 2.39 -6.84
CA GLU A 154 9.80 2.20 -5.41
C GLU A 154 8.59 1.27 -5.19
N VAL A 155 7.55 1.36 -6.02
CA VAL A 155 6.41 0.43 -6.00
C VAL A 155 6.86 -0.99 -6.29
N ARG A 156 7.63 -1.17 -7.38
CA ARG A 156 8.16 -2.47 -7.77
C ARG A 156 9.04 -3.07 -6.67
N ALA A 157 9.95 -2.27 -6.10
CA ALA A 157 10.83 -2.70 -5.01
C ALA A 157 10.02 -3.16 -3.78
N ALA A 158 8.95 -2.47 -3.41
CA ALA A 158 8.10 -2.86 -2.29
C ALA A 158 7.36 -4.19 -2.53
N PHE A 159 6.92 -4.47 -3.77
CA PHE A 159 6.33 -5.76 -4.12
C PHE A 159 7.35 -6.90 -4.07
N ILE A 160 8.55 -6.67 -4.59
CA ILE A 160 9.63 -7.65 -4.53
C ILE A 160 9.96 -7.99 -3.08
N GLU A 161 10.05 -6.98 -2.19
CA GLU A 161 10.33 -7.21 -0.77
C GLU A 161 9.17 -7.94 -0.05
N LEU A 162 7.92 -7.65 -0.40
CA LEU A 162 6.77 -8.41 0.10
C LEU A 162 6.89 -9.89 -0.29
N ILE A 163 7.19 -10.20 -1.55
CA ILE A 163 7.37 -11.57 -2.04
C ILE A 163 8.58 -12.22 -1.35
N ALA A 164 9.70 -11.52 -1.24
CA ALA A 164 10.91 -12.00 -0.57
C ALA A 164 10.63 -12.36 0.90
N THR A 165 9.87 -11.53 1.60
CA THR A 165 9.44 -11.79 2.97
C THR A 165 8.58 -13.07 3.05
N MET A 166 7.64 -13.25 2.13
CA MET A 166 6.84 -14.47 2.08
C MET A 166 7.69 -15.72 1.80
N VAL A 167 8.67 -15.63 0.88
CA VAL A 167 9.60 -16.72 0.61
C VAL A 167 10.37 -17.08 1.87
N ARG A 168 10.98 -16.11 2.56
CA ARG A 168 11.73 -16.33 3.82
C ARG A 168 10.87 -17.00 4.90
N MET A 169 9.62 -16.58 5.06
CA MET A 169 8.71 -17.12 6.07
C MET A 169 8.31 -18.59 5.80
N ASN A 170 8.43 -19.04 4.56
CA ASN A 170 8.04 -20.38 4.15
C ASN A 170 9.23 -21.33 3.89
N LEU A 171 10.46 -20.86 4.12
CA LEU A 171 11.65 -21.73 4.10
C LEU A 171 11.70 -22.59 5.38
N PRO A 172 12.23 -23.82 5.31
CA PRO A 172 12.45 -24.64 6.49
C PRO A 172 13.34 -23.92 7.52
N PRO A 173 13.02 -23.98 8.83
CA PRO A 173 13.71 -23.21 9.85
C PRO A 173 15.18 -23.62 10.08
N ASP A 174 15.57 -24.81 9.64
CA ASP A 174 16.90 -25.40 9.70
C ASP A 174 17.75 -25.12 8.46
N ARG A 175 17.16 -24.53 7.43
CA ARG A 175 17.86 -24.14 6.21
C ARG A 175 18.56 -22.81 6.37
N ALA A 176 19.85 -22.77 6.02
CA ALA A 176 20.55 -21.49 5.85
C ALA A 176 19.90 -20.70 4.71
N VAL A 177 19.42 -19.49 5.01
CA VAL A 177 18.79 -18.62 4.02
C VAL A 177 19.88 -18.05 3.10
N ASP A 178 19.83 -18.38 1.81
CA ASP A 178 20.60 -17.69 0.79
C ASP A 178 19.78 -16.50 0.27
N GLU A 179 20.16 -15.28 0.69
CA GLU A 179 19.48 -14.05 0.27
C GLU A 179 19.49 -13.84 -1.24
N ALA A 180 20.52 -14.31 -1.95
CA ALA A 180 20.55 -14.23 -3.41
C ALA A 180 19.47 -15.12 -4.03
N GLU A 181 19.27 -16.31 -3.50
CA GLU A 181 18.22 -17.23 -3.95
C GLU A 181 16.82 -16.67 -3.68
N VAL A 182 16.58 -16.14 -2.48
CA VAL A 182 15.32 -15.47 -2.12
C VAL A 182 15.03 -14.33 -3.10
N MET A 183 16.01 -13.50 -3.41
CA MET A 183 15.85 -12.38 -4.34
C MET A 183 15.63 -12.85 -5.78
N ILE A 184 16.27 -13.92 -6.24
CA ILE A 184 16.03 -14.51 -7.57
C ILE A 184 14.58 -14.97 -7.68
N VAL A 185 14.07 -15.66 -6.66
CA VAL A 185 12.68 -16.11 -6.62
C VAL A 185 11.72 -14.91 -6.62
N ALA A 186 11.95 -13.93 -5.76
CA ALA A 186 11.09 -12.75 -5.64
C ALA A 186 11.04 -11.94 -6.94
N GLN A 187 12.19 -11.72 -7.59
CA GLN A 187 12.29 -11.04 -8.89
C GLN A 187 11.59 -11.83 -9.99
N SER A 188 11.74 -13.16 -10.00
CA SER A 188 11.10 -14.04 -10.98
C SER A 188 9.57 -14.00 -10.87
N ILE A 189 9.04 -14.07 -9.65
CA ILE A 189 7.61 -13.97 -9.37
C ILE A 189 7.08 -12.58 -9.78
N SER A 190 7.75 -11.51 -9.36
CA SER A 190 7.36 -10.13 -9.70
C SER A 190 7.35 -9.93 -11.21
N GLY A 191 8.42 -10.31 -11.90
CA GLY A 191 8.53 -10.17 -13.35
C GLY A 191 7.50 -10.98 -14.13
N ALA A 192 7.23 -12.23 -13.72
CA ALA A 192 6.20 -13.06 -14.33
C ALA A 192 4.81 -12.45 -14.17
N THR A 193 4.49 -11.99 -12.96
CA THR A 193 3.19 -11.38 -12.63
C THR A 193 2.97 -10.10 -13.43
N GLU A 194 3.96 -9.21 -13.49
CA GLU A 194 3.93 -7.97 -14.26
C GLU A 194 3.79 -8.25 -15.75
N ARG A 195 4.58 -9.17 -16.30
CA ARG A 195 4.54 -9.51 -17.73
C ARG A 195 3.21 -10.14 -18.14
N LEU A 196 2.63 -11.00 -17.32
CA LEU A 196 1.31 -11.58 -17.56
C LEU A 196 0.21 -10.52 -17.49
N ALA A 197 0.32 -9.57 -16.59
CA ALA A 197 -0.60 -8.45 -16.49
C ALA A 197 -0.54 -7.58 -17.76
N ILE A 198 0.66 -7.23 -18.28
CA ILE A 198 0.86 -6.51 -19.54
C ILE A 198 0.25 -7.28 -20.73
N TRP A 199 0.50 -8.56 -20.81
CA TRP A 199 -0.06 -9.40 -21.86
C TRP A 199 -1.59 -9.46 -21.79
N ARG A 200 -2.16 -9.65 -20.60
CA ARG A 200 -3.61 -9.67 -20.37
C ARG A 200 -4.30 -8.38 -20.83
N SER A 201 -3.75 -7.22 -20.46
CA SER A 201 -4.34 -5.91 -20.81
C SER A 201 -4.39 -5.65 -22.32
N ARG A 202 -3.48 -6.28 -23.08
CA ARG A 202 -3.42 -6.16 -24.57
C ARG A 202 -4.16 -7.28 -25.28
N THR A 203 -4.67 -8.26 -24.56
CA THR A 203 -5.37 -9.42 -25.15
C THR A 203 -6.85 -9.09 -25.31
N ARG A 204 -7.40 -9.32 -26.50
CA ARG A 204 -8.82 -9.02 -26.83
C ARG A 204 -9.80 -9.81 -25.96
N THR A 205 -9.48 -11.05 -25.63
CA THR A 205 -10.26 -11.91 -24.76
C THR A 205 -9.31 -12.49 -23.71
N PRO A 206 -9.03 -11.75 -22.64
CA PRO A 206 -8.05 -12.18 -21.64
C PRO A 206 -8.59 -13.37 -20.83
N PRO A 207 -7.72 -14.28 -20.40
CA PRO A 207 -8.12 -15.30 -19.42
C PRO A 207 -8.53 -14.64 -18.10
N THR A 208 -9.41 -15.32 -17.35
CA THR A 208 -9.86 -14.78 -16.04
C THR A 208 -8.72 -14.71 -15.04
N PRO A 209 -8.80 -13.85 -14.02
CA PRO A 209 -7.83 -13.77 -12.94
C PRO A 209 -7.53 -15.12 -12.29
N GLU A 210 -8.56 -15.91 -12.05
CA GLU A 210 -8.45 -17.25 -11.44
C GLU A 210 -7.60 -18.19 -12.30
N ARG A 211 -7.84 -18.19 -13.62
CA ARG A 211 -7.07 -19.03 -14.54
C ARG A 211 -5.60 -18.64 -14.60
N VAL A 212 -5.31 -17.35 -14.63
CA VAL A 212 -3.92 -16.87 -14.65
C VAL A 212 -3.23 -17.18 -13.33
N ALA A 213 -3.90 -16.88 -12.20
CA ALA A 213 -3.39 -17.15 -10.87
C ALA A 213 -3.10 -18.64 -10.67
N GLN A 214 -4.03 -19.52 -11.06
CA GLN A 214 -3.86 -20.97 -10.94
C GLN A 214 -2.69 -21.46 -11.79
N THR A 215 -2.64 -21.07 -13.06
CA THR A 215 -1.56 -21.50 -13.96
C THR A 215 -0.19 -21.03 -13.47
N LEU A 216 -0.08 -19.77 -13.04
CA LEU A 216 1.16 -19.22 -12.52
C LEU A 216 1.59 -19.91 -11.21
N LYS A 217 0.63 -20.15 -10.29
CA LYS A 217 0.87 -20.91 -9.06
C LYS A 217 1.39 -22.31 -9.38
N ASP A 218 0.76 -23.06 -10.28
CA ASP A 218 1.17 -24.42 -10.62
C ASP A 218 2.59 -24.50 -11.21
N LEU A 219 2.94 -23.52 -12.07
CA LEU A 219 4.28 -23.42 -12.65
C LEU A 219 5.37 -23.14 -11.60
N LEU A 220 5.08 -22.25 -10.67
CA LEU A 220 6.07 -21.78 -9.69
C LEU A 220 6.15 -22.71 -8.47
N TRP A 221 5.03 -23.28 -8.04
CA TRP A 221 4.97 -24.11 -6.84
C TRP A 221 5.87 -25.34 -6.93
N GLN A 222 5.88 -26.02 -8.09
CA GLN A 222 6.76 -27.17 -8.32
C GLN A 222 8.24 -26.79 -8.18
N GLY A 223 8.63 -25.63 -8.71
CA GLY A 223 10.00 -25.12 -8.56
C GLY A 223 10.34 -24.75 -7.11
N LEU A 224 9.42 -24.11 -6.41
CA LEU A 224 9.61 -23.72 -5.01
C LEU A 224 9.76 -24.93 -4.08
N GLN A 225 9.06 -26.04 -4.33
CA GLN A 225 9.21 -27.26 -3.57
C GLN A 225 10.61 -27.86 -3.70
N THR A 226 11.25 -27.75 -4.86
CA THR A 226 12.64 -28.24 -5.03
C THR A 226 13.63 -27.44 -4.21
N LEU A 227 13.41 -26.14 -4.05
CA LEU A 227 14.23 -25.28 -3.18
C LEU A 227 14.10 -25.68 -1.69
N SER A 228 12.96 -26.20 -1.28
CA SER A 228 12.74 -26.64 0.11
C SER A 228 13.39 -27.98 0.45
N THR A 229 13.89 -28.72 -0.55
CA THR A 229 14.36 -30.10 -0.38
C THR A 229 15.89 -30.24 -0.49
N THR A 230 16.60 -29.17 -0.92
CA THR A 230 18.05 -29.14 -1.08
C THR A 230 18.71 -28.40 0.07
#